data_1a444afcaac3369f07a48bb43c6d2bb1
#
_entry.id   1a444afcaac3369f07a48bb43c6d2bb1
#
_cell.length_a   1.000
_cell.length_b   1.000
_cell.length_c   1.000
_cell.angle_alpha   90.00
_cell.angle_beta   90.00
_cell.angle_gamma   90.00
#
_symmetry.space_group_name_H-M   'P 1'
#
loop_
_entity.id
_entity.type
_entity.pdbx_description
1 polymer ?
#
loop_
_entity_poly.entity_id
_entity_poly.type
_entity_poly.pdbx_seq_one_letter_code
_entity_poly.pdbx_strand_id
1 'polypeptide(L)'
;DMILRINHLIETVYTKELLLKNAELKAFQAQINPHFLYNTLDCINGLVDLDRPNDIKKTITALASIMRMSIKGKEIMTVRENIRYINEYMFIEQLRYPDNLIFLNEIPEEMMEFYIPKLILQPILENSVIHGTSSLLGKGMIALLGKEEPDALIFTVSDNGVGFPEAILQLF
;
A
#
# COMPACT_ATOMS: atom_id res chain seq x y z
N ASP A 1 35.18 -38.98 -4.21
CA ASP A 1 33.70 -38.89 -4.51
C ASP A 1 32.89 -38.25 -3.41
N MET A 2 33.09 -38.60 -2.13
CA MET A 2 32.31 -38.06 -1.01
C MET A 2 32.61 -36.57 -0.77
N ILE A 3 33.86 -36.15 -0.81
CA ILE A 3 34.30 -34.76 -0.65
C ILE A 3 33.71 -33.86 -1.73
N LEU A 4 33.67 -34.30 -2.98
CA LEU A 4 33.07 -33.55 -4.08
C LEU A 4 31.55 -33.36 -3.89
N ARG A 5 30.85 -34.38 -3.38
CA ARG A 5 29.42 -34.26 -3.05
C ARG A 5 29.16 -33.35 -1.90
N ILE A 6 30.00 -33.37 -0.86
CA ILE A 6 29.90 -32.45 0.28
C ILE A 6 30.14 -31.02 -0.17
N ASN A 7 31.17 -30.73 -0.95
CA ASN A 7 31.44 -29.40 -1.49
C ASN A 7 30.26 -28.90 -2.36
N HIS A 8 29.73 -29.74 -3.23
CA HIS A 8 28.57 -29.38 -4.04
C HIS A 8 27.31 -29.09 -3.21
N LEU A 9 27.07 -29.87 -2.13
CA LEU A 9 25.98 -29.61 -1.21
C LEU A 9 26.17 -28.29 -0.47
N ILE A 10 27.39 -27.99 0.01
CA ILE A 10 27.71 -26.73 0.69
C ILE A 10 27.48 -25.55 -0.26
N GLU A 11 27.97 -25.61 -1.49
CA GLU A 11 27.75 -24.57 -2.49
C GLU A 11 26.27 -24.39 -2.81
N THR A 12 25.51 -25.48 -2.93
CA THR A 12 24.08 -25.45 -3.21
C THR A 12 23.31 -24.80 -2.05
N VAL A 13 23.62 -25.16 -0.80
CA VAL A 13 22.99 -24.56 0.39
C VAL A 13 23.33 -23.08 0.47
N TYR A 14 24.60 -22.74 0.34
CA TYR A 14 25.06 -21.34 0.40
C TYR A 14 24.40 -20.48 -0.68
N THR A 15 24.33 -20.98 -1.91
CA THR A 15 23.67 -20.28 -3.03
C THR A 15 22.17 -20.08 -2.76
N LYS A 16 21.48 -21.09 -2.22
CA LYS A 16 20.06 -20.96 -1.84
C LYS A 16 19.83 -19.96 -0.72
N GLU A 17 20.69 -19.95 0.31
CA GLU A 17 20.62 -18.96 1.38
C GLU A 17 20.85 -17.54 0.85
N LEU A 18 21.80 -17.34 -0.05
CA LEU A 18 22.08 -16.05 -0.68
C LEU A 18 20.88 -15.57 -1.54
N LEU A 19 20.26 -16.47 -2.29
CA LEU A 19 19.06 -16.16 -3.08
C LEU A 19 17.87 -15.79 -2.18
N LEU A 20 17.67 -16.52 -1.08
CA LEU A 20 16.65 -16.19 -0.08
C LEU A 20 16.88 -14.81 0.55
N LYS A 21 18.10 -14.53 0.98
CA LYS A 21 18.48 -13.22 1.55
C LYS A 21 18.28 -12.08 0.54
N ASN A 22 18.65 -12.29 -0.71
CA ASN A 22 18.43 -11.30 -1.77
C ASN A 22 16.92 -11.11 -2.07
N ALA A 23 16.12 -12.16 -2.04
CA ALA A 23 14.67 -12.07 -2.19
C ALA A 23 14.03 -11.32 -1.01
N GLU A 24 14.45 -11.61 0.24
CA GLU A 24 14.03 -10.88 1.44
C GLU A 24 14.40 -9.38 1.35
N LEU A 25 15.62 -9.05 0.92
CA LEU A 25 16.06 -7.67 0.72
C LEU A 25 15.25 -6.95 -0.36
N LYS A 26 14.97 -7.61 -1.48
CA LYS A 26 14.12 -7.05 -2.55
C LYS A 26 12.68 -6.85 -2.09
N ALA A 27 12.12 -7.82 -1.37
CA ALA A 27 10.79 -7.70 -0.77
C ALA A 27 10.75 -6.54 0.24
N PHE A 28 11.76 -6.38 1.07
CA PHE A 28 11.90 -5.28 2.02
C PHE A 28 12.00 -3.92 1.32
N GLN A 29 12.81 -3.84 0.24
CA GLN A 29 12.91 -2.61 -0.58
C GLN A 29 11.61 -2.28 -1.30
N ALA A 30 10.85 -3.29 -1.75
CA ALA A 30 9.56 -3.11 -2.40
C ALA A 30 8.45 -2.66 -1.43
N GLN A 31 8.61 -2.87 -0.11
CA GLN A 31 7.65 -2.38 0.90
C GLN A 31 7.61 -0.85 1.01
N ILE A 32 8.63 -0.14 0.52
CA ILE A 32 8.61 1.31 0.37
C ILE A 32 8.49 1.58 -1.12
N ASN A 33 7.33 2.00 -1.59
CA ASN A 33 7.14 2.41 -2.97
C ASN A 33 7.98 3.69 -3.25
N PRO A 34 9.14 3.58 -3.98
CA PRO A 34 10.01 4.74 -4.19
C PRO A 34 9.30 5.86 -4.94
N HIS A 35 8.42 5.51 -5.86
CA HIS A 35 7.64 6.46 -6.63
C HIS A 35 6.67 7.26 -5.74
N PHE A 36 6.01 6.60 -4.78
CA PHE A 36 5.20 7.30 -3.79
C PHE A 36 6.03 8.29 -2.95
N LEU A 37 7.24 7.89 -2.54
CA LEU A 37 8.15 8.75 -1.77
C LEU A 37 8.55 10.00 -2.57
N TYR A 38 9.04 9.84 -3.82
CA TYR A 38 9.40 10.96 -4.67
C TYR A 38 8.23 11.90 -4.92
N ASN A 39 7.08 11.37 -5.27
CA ASN A 39 5.87 12.15 -5.51
C ASN A 39 5.40 12.91 -4.26
N THR A 40 5.57 12.32 -3.07
CA THR A 40 5.23 13.01 -1.81
C THR A 40 6.18 14.17 -1.52
N LEU A 41 7.49 14.00 -1.80
CA LEU A 41 8.46 15.10 -1.66
C LEU A 41 8.18 16.24 -2.66
N ASP A 42 7.80 15.93 -3.89
CA ASP A 42 7.39 16.92 -4.89
C ASP A 42 6.12 17.65 -4.45
N CYS A 43 5.15 16.93 -3.88
CA CYS A 43 3.96 17.53 -3.29
C CYS A 43 4.30 18.50 -2.16
N ILE A 44 5.22 18.11 -1.26
CA ILE A 44 5.69 19.00 -0.17
C ILE A 44 6.32 20.27 -0.76
N ASN A 45 7.16 20.16 -1.79
CA ASN A 45 7.76 21.34 -2.46
C ASN A 45 6.67 22.25 -3.03
N GLY A 46 5.66 21.71 -3.72
CA GLY A 46 4.53 22.51 -4.20
C GLY A 46 3.73 23.19 -3.09
N LEU A 47 3.58 22.52 -1.92
CA LEU A 47 2.92 23.14 -0.76
C LEU A 47 3.73 24.28 -0.14
N VAL A 48 5.08 24.26 -0.25
CA VAL A 48 5.95 25.37 0.13
C VAL A 48 5.69 26.59 -0.76
N ASP A 49 5.65 26.38 -2.09
CA ASP A 49 5.39 27.46 -3.05
C ASP A 49 4.00 28.10 -2.87
N LEU A 50 3.04 27.32 -2.36
CA LEU A 50 1.67 27.76 -2.08
C LEU A 50 1.49 28.35 -0.66
N ASP A 51 2.56 28.45 0.14
CA ASP A 51 2.55 28.92 1.53
C ASP A 51 1.51 28.18 2.41
N ARG A 52 1.51 26.83 2.37
CA ARG A 52 0.60 25.96 3.12
C ARG A 52 1.30 25.20 4.25
N PRO A 53 1.83 25.87 5.30
CA PRO A 53 2.69 25.24 6.32
C PRO A 53 1.98 24.15 7.12
N ASN A 54 0.68 24.27 7.34
CA ASN A 54 -0.10 23.24 8.06
C ASN A 54 -0.20 21.95 7.27
N ASP A 55 -0.36 22.02 5.95
CA ASP A 55 -0.43 20.84 5.10
C ASP A 55 0.95 20.21 4.92
N ILE A 56 2.00 21.00 4.83
CA ILE A 56 3.39 20.52 4.86
C ILE A 56 3.63 19.68 6.13
N LYS A 57 3.29 20.23 7.31
CA LYS A 57 3.46 19.53 8.58
C LYS A 57 2.67 18.21 8.64
N LYS A 58 1.41 18.23 8.19
CA LYS A 58 0.56 17.03 8.14
C LYS A 58 1.13 15.98 7.18
N THR A 59 1.58 16.39 5.99
CA THR A 59 2.16 15.50 4.97
C THR A 59 3.43 14.83 5.49
N ILE A 60 4.34 15.58 6.10
CA ILE A 60 5.56 15.01 6.71
C ILE A 60 5.21 14.02 7.82
N THR A 61 4.23 14.34 8.65
CA THR A 61 3.80 13.47 9.74
C THR A 61 3.20 12.16 9.20
N ALA A 62 2.32 12.25 8.20
CA ALA A 62 1.72 11.09 7.53
C ALA A 62 2.79 10.24 6.84
N LEU A 63 3.70 10.85 6.08
CA LEU A 63 4.80 10.14 5.44
C LEU A 63 5.69 9.39 6.45
N ALA A 64 6.06 10.04 7.55
CA ALA A 64 6.87 9.42 8.60
C ALA A 64 6.13 8.24 9.27
N SER A 65 4.82 8.33 9.44
CA SER A 65 3.97 7.26 9.97
C SER A 65 3.90 6.08 9.00
N ILE A 66 3.62 6.34 7.73
CA ILE A 66 3.60 5.34 6.64
C ILE A 66 4.93 4.59 6.60
N MET A 67 6.06 5.31 6.54
CA MET A 67 7.40 4.70 6.51
C MET A 67 7.66 3.84 7.75
N ARG A 68 7.27 4.31 8.93
CA ARG A 68 7.46 3.56 10.18
C ARG A 68 6.64 2.27 10.19
N MET A 69 5.40 2.31 9.73
CA MET A 69 4.54 1.13 9.64
C MET A 69 5.03 0.16 8.57
N SER A 70 5.56 0.65 7.45
CA SER A 70 6.13 -0.21 6.39
C SER A 70 7.37 -0.96 6.87
N ILE A 71 8.29 -0.27 7.57
CA ILE A 71 9.59 -0.83 8.00
C ILE A 71 9.47 -1.64 9.29
N LYS A 72 8.74 -1.13 10.28
CA LYS A 72 8.62 -1.72 11.62
C LYS A 72 7.20 -2.19 11.83
N GLY A 73 7.00 -3.43 12.19
CA GLY A 73 5.69 -3.92 12.56
C GLY A 73 5.61 -5.44 12.53
N LYS A 74 4.60 -5.95 13.19
CA LYS A 74 4.24 -7.36 13.14
C LYS A 74 3.66 -7.65 11.74
N GLU A 75 3.75 -8.89 11.29
CA GLU A 75 3.14 -9.34 10.03
C GLU A 75 1.60 -9.27 10.07
N ILE A 76 1.05 -9.31 11.28
CA ILE A 76 -0.39 -9.21 11.55
C ILE A 76 -0.62 -8.00 12.44
N MET A 77 -1.60 -7.19 12.11
CA MET A 77 -1.99 -5.98 12.83
C MET A 77 -3.52 -5.84 12.81
N THR A 78 -4.05 -4.96 13.65
CA THR A 78 -5.50 -4.73 13.70
C THR A 78 -6.01 -4.08 12.42
N VAL A 79 -7.31 -4.24 12.14
CA VAL A 79 -7.99 -3.50 11.07
C VAL A 79 -7.79 -1.99 11.30
N ARG A 80 -7.95 -1.51 12.55
CA ARG A 80 -7.73 -0.10 12.93
C ARG A 80 -6.36 0.42 12.49
N GLU A 81 -5.30 -0.35 12.72
CA GLU A 81 -3.94 0.03 12.33
C GLU A 81 -3.78 0.05 10.80
N ASN A 82 -4.37 -0.92 10.07
CA ASN A 82 -4.39 -0.94 8.61
C ASN A 82 -5.16 0.26 8.05
N ILE A 83 -6.33 0.58 8.61
CA ILE A 83 -7.17 1.72 8.18
C ILE A 83 -6.47 3.05 8.45
N ARG A 84 -5.78 3.18 9.58
CA ARG A 84 -4.97 4.36 9.85
C ARG A 84 -3.90 4.58 8.78
N TYR A 85 -3.19 3.52 8.38
CA TYR A 85 -2.21 3.59 7.29
C TYR A 85 -2.86 4.05 5.98
N ILE A 86 -4.00 3.45 5.63
CA ILE A 86 -4.76 3.79 4.42
C ILE A 86 -5.19 5.26 4.44
N ASN A 87 -5.71 5.75 5.54
CA ASN A 87 -6.16 7.14 5.66
C ASN A 87 -4.98 8.12 5.50
N GLU A 88 -3.80 7.80 6.06
CA GLU A 88 -2.59 8.60 5.90
C GLU A 88 -2.08 8.58 4.44
N TYR A 89 -2.11 7.43 3.78
CA TYR A 89 -1.78 7.27 2.37
C TYR A 89 -2.73 8.06 1.47
N MET A 90 -4.04 7.87 1.63
CA MET A 90 -5.06 8.56 0.84
C MET A 90 -5.06 10.07 1.07
N PHE A 91 -4.76 10.52 2.27
CA PHE A 91 -4.57 11.96 2.55
C PHE A 91 -3.46 12.57 1.68
N ILE A 92 -2.31 11.90 1.54
CA ILE A 92 -1.22 12.36 0.68
C ILE A 92 -1.64 12.34 -0.79
N GLU A 93 -2.32 11.28 -1.25
CA GLU A 93 -2.80 11.18 -2.64
C GLU A 93 -3.84 12.26 -2.96
N GLN A 94 -4.73 12.59 -2.02
CA GLN A 94 -5.70 13.68 -2.19
C GLN A 94 -5.04 15.06 -2.29
N LEU A 95 -3.90 15.27 -1.60
CA LEU A 95 -3.12 16.52 -1.77
C LEU A 95 -2.43 16.60 -3.13
N ARG A 96 -2.05 15.46 -3.70
CA ARG A 96 -1.44 15.37 -5.06
C ARG A 96 -2.46 15.58 -6.17
N TYR A 97 -3.69 15.15 -5.94
CA TYR A 97 -4.80 15.27 -6.89
C TYR A 97 -5.94 16.12 -6.30
N PRO A 98 -5.67 17.41 -5.99
CA PRO A 98 -6.65 18.28 -5.36
C PRO A 98 -7.90 18.37 -6.24
N ASP A 99 -9.06 18.24 -5.60
CA ASP A 99 -10.39 18.25 -6.25
C ASP A 99 -10.68 17.08 -7.20
N ASN A 100 -9.69 16.22 -7.48
CA ASN A 100 -9.82 15.12 -8.45
C ASN A 100 -9.87 13.74 -7.79
N LEU A 101 -9.63 13.59 -6.49
CA LEU A 101 -9.67 12.32 -5.78
C LEU A 101 -10.55 12.42 -4.53
N ILE A 102 -11.60 11.62 -4.49
CA ILE A 102 -12.49 11.44 -3.32
C ILE A 102 -12.25 10.05 -2.76
N PHE A 103 -11.97 9.96 -1.48
CA PHE A 103 -11.86 8.69 -0.77
C PHE A 103 -12.95 8.58 0.30
N LEU A 104 -13.69 7.49 0.28
CA LEU A 104 -14.71 7.12 1.26
C LEU A 104 -14.25 5.88 2.02
N ASN A 105 -14.26 5.95 3.33
CA ASN A 105 -13.94 4.82 4.21
C ASN A 105 -15.14 4.51 5.08
N GLU A 106 -15.76 3.37 4.82
CA GLU A 106 -16.98 2.88 5.48
C GLU A 106 -16.73 1.51 6.13
N ILE A 107 -15.64 1.40 6.89
CA ILE A 107 -15.37 0.21 7.70
C ILE A 107 -16.08 0.36 9.05
N PRO A 108 -16.99 -0.58 9.41
CA PRO A 108 -17.68 -0.56 10.69
C PRO A 108 -16.72 -0.60 11.89
N GLU A 109 -17.09 0.09 12.97
CA GLU A 109 -16.25 0.16 14.19
C GLU A 109 -16.08 -1.23 14.82
N GLU A 110 -17.05 -2.12 14.67
CA GLU A 110 -17.03 -3.49 15.17
C GLU A 110 -15.89 -4.31 14.55
N MET A 111 -15.49 -3.98 13.32
CA MET A 111 -14.40 -4.66 12.62
C MET A 111 -13.00 -4.19 13.05
N MET A 112 -12.88 -3.08 13.75
CA MET A 112 -11.60 -2.40 13.99
C MET A 112 -10.61 -3.20 14.84
N GLU A 113 -11.09 -4.06 15.74
CA GLU A 113 -10.25 -4.84 16.66
C GLU A 113 -9.85 -6.21 16.09
N PHE A 114 -10.38 -6.62 14.93
CA PHE A 114 -9.95 -7.85 14.29
C PHE A 114 -8.52 -7.73 13.75
N TYR A 115 -7.86 -8.86 13.63
CA TYR A 115 -6.49 -8.96 13.14
C TYR A 115 -6.46 -9.43 11.70
N ILE A 116 -5.75 -8.71 10.85
CA ILE A 116 -5.55 -9.02 9.42
C ILE A 116 -4.05 -8.89 9.05
N PRO A 117 -3.60 -9.49 7.95
CA PRO A 117 -2.24 -9.30 7.48
C PRO A 117 -1.91 -7.81 7.27
N LYS A 118 -0.70 -7.44 7.62
CA LYS A 118 -0.18 -6.09 7.46
C LYS A 118 -0.26 -5.65 6.00
N LEU A 119 -0.79 -4.45 5.77
CA LEU A 119 -0.84 -3.77 4.47
C LEU A 119 -1.55 -4.56 3.35
N ILE A 120 -2.43 -5.52 3.69
CA ILE A 120 -3.12 -6.35 2.69
C ILE A 120 -4.05 -5.53 1.78
N LEU A 121 -4.62 -4.45 2.27
CA LEU A 121 -5.53 -3.58 1.53
C LEU A 121 -4.79 -2.55 0.67
N GLN A 122 -3.53 -2.24 1.00
CA GLN A 122 -2.74 -1.21 0.33
C GLN A 122 -2.57 -1.44 -1.17
N PRO A 123 -2.14 -2.63 -1.67
CA PRO A 123 -1.92 -2.83 -3.09
C PRO A 123 -3.19 -2.63 -3.93
N ILE A 124 -4.35 -2.95 -3.37
CA ILE A 124 -5.63 -2.79 -4.05
C ILE A 124 -5.97 -1.31 -4.19
N LEU A 125 -5.81 -0.53 -3.11
CA LEU A 125 -6.04 0.91 -3.12
C LEU A 125 -5.02 1.66 -3.98
N GLU A 126 -3.73 1.26 -3.96
CA GLU A 126 -2.72 1.81 -4.86
C GLU A 126 -3.09 1.59 -6.33
N ASN A 127 -3.56 0.40 -6.69
CA ASN A 127 -4.04 0.12 -8.04
C ASN A 127 -5.24 1.00 -8.42
N SER A 128 -6.20 1.20 -7.51
CA SER A 128 -7.34 2.09 -7.75
C SER A 128 -6.91 3.54 -7.93
N VAL A 129 -5.91 4.03 -7.19
CA VAL A 129 -5.36 5.37 -7.39
C VAL A 129 -4.63 5.48 -8.72
N ILE A 130 -3.70 4.56 -9.02
CA ILE A 130 -2.81 4.68 -10.19
C ILE A 130 -3.56 4.38 -11.50
N HIS A 131 -4.39 3.36 -11.52
CA HIS A 131 -5.03 2.86 -12.74
C HIS A 131 -6.51 3.21 -12.83
N GLY A 132 -7.19 3.31 -11.68
CA GLY A 132 -8.61 3.61 -11.63
C GLY A 132 -8.91 5.08 -11.88
N THR A 133 -8.20 5.99 -11.24
CA THR A 133 -8.60 7.41 -11.19
C THR A 133 -7.69 8.37 -11.95
N SER A 134 -6.40 8.06 -12.12
CA SER A 134 -5.41 8.96 -12.72
C SER A 134 -5.67 9.30 -14.20
N SER A 135 -6.43 8.48 -14.91
CA SER A 135 -6.76 8.64 -16.34
C SER A 135 -8.13 9.30 -16.59
N LEU A 136 -8.88 9.61 -15.54
CA LEU A 136 -10.20 10.23 -15.67
C LEU A 136 -10.11 11.74 -15.98
N LEU A 137 -10.96 12.20 -16.90
CA LEU A 137 -11.19 13.63 -17.14
C LEU A 137 -12.09 14.27 -16.07
N GLY A 138 -12.34 13.60 -14.95
CA GLY A 138 -13.22 14.01 -13.87
C GLY A 138 -12.74 13.56 -12.51
N LYS A 139 -13.63 13.64 -11.51
CA LYS A 139 -13.31 13.23 -10.14
C LYS A 139 -13.23 11.71 -10.05
N GLY A 140 -12.06 11.20 -9.67
CA GLY A 140 -11.87 9.83 -9.24
C GLY A 140 -12.50 9.63 -7.86
N MET A 141 -13.27 8.57 -7.70
CA MET A 141 -13.86 8.16 -6.43
C MET A 141 -13.39 6.77 -6.08
N ILE A 142 -12.91 6.60 -4.86
CA ILE A 142 -12.51 5.30 -4.31
C ILE A 142 -13.27 5.10 -3.01
N ALA A 143 -13.94 3.98 -2.87
CA ALA A 143 -14.63 3.58 -1.66
C ALA A 143 -14.04 2.29 -1.09
N LEU A 144 -13.77 2.28 0.21
CA LEU A 144 -13.38 1.10 0.98
C LEU A 144 -14.52 0.78 1.96
N LEU A 145 -15.14 -0.37 1.76
CA LEU A 145 -16.23 -0.86 2.60
C LEU A 145 -15.81 -2.11 3.34
N GLY A 146 -16.37 -2.31 4.53
CA GLY A 146 -16.18 -3.51 5.33
C GLY A 146 -17.50 -4.16 5.69
N LYS A 147 -17.52 -5.49 5.75
CA LYS A 147 -18.63 -6.28 6.23
C LYS A 147 -18.10 -7.47 7.02
N GLU A 148 -18.63 -7.67 8.22
CA GLU A 148 -18.39 -8.86 9.00
C GLU A 148 -19.41 -9.94 8.61
N GLU A 149 -18.93 -11.16 8.38
CA GLU A 149 -19.74 -12.38 8.21
C GLU A 149 -19.31 -13.42 9.25
N PRO A 150 -20.10 -14.48 9.51
CA PRO A 150 -19.84 -15.42 10.61
C PRO A 150 -18.42 -16.01 10.61
N ASP A 151 -17.86 -16.24 9.43
CA ASP A 151 -16.55 -16.91 9.27
C ASP A 151 -15.55 -16.08 8.46
N ALA A 152 -15.86 -14.80 8.13
CA ALA A 152 -15.01 -13.98 7.29
C ALA A 152 -15.19 -12.48 7.53
N LEU A 153 -14.11 -11.73 7.30
CA LEU A 153 -14.15 -10.29 7.11
C LEU A 153 -14.07 -9.98 5.62
N ILE A 154 -15.07 -9.30 5.09
CA ILE A 154 -15.12 -8.91 3.69
C ILE A 154 -14.73 -7.44 3.58
N PHE A 155 -13.72 -7.16 2.77
CA PHE A 155 -13.31 -5.81 2.40
C PHE A 155 -13.56 -5.63 0.91
N THR A 156 -14.29 -4.57 0.56
CA THR A 156 -14.60 -4.21 -0.82
C THR A 156 -13.95 -2.88 -1.14
N VAL A 157 -13.11 -2.86 -2.17
CA VAL A 157 -12.60 -1.63 -2.77
C VAL A 157 -13.32 -1.42 -4.09
N SER A 158 -13.90 -0.24 -4.26
CA SER A 158 -14.62 0.16 -5.47
C SER A 158 -14.07 1.48 -5.96
N ASP A 159 -13.84 1.59 -7.26
CA ASP A 159 -13.47 2.84 -7.92
C ASP A 159 -14.36 3.09 -9.15
N ASN A 160 -14.41 4.34 -9.59
CA ASN A 160 -15.12 4.75 -10.80
C ASN A 160 -14.19 4.89 -12.01
N GLY A 161 -13.06 4.21 -12.00
CA GLY A 161 -12.03 4.28 -13.01
C GLY A 161 -12.37 3.54 -14.30
N VAL A 162 -11.33 3.28 -15.11
CA VAL A 162 -11.48 2.63 -16.42
C VAL A 162 -11.78 1.14 -16.34
N GLY A 163 -11.73 0.55 -15.15
CA GLY A 163 -11.93 -0.90 -14.94
C GLY A 163 -10.79 -1.76 -15.49
N PHE A 164 -10.97 -3.09 -15.37
CA PHE A 164 -10.01 -4.05 -15.89
C PHE A 164 -10.28 -4.33 -17.38
N PRO A 165 -9.22 -4.49 -18.21
CA PRO A 165 -9.37 -4.98 -19.57
C PRO A 165 -10.09 -6.33 -19.60
N GLU A 166 -10.94 -6.53 -20.60
CA GLU A 166 -11.76 -7.76 -20.75
C GLU A 166 -10.92 -9.05 -20.77
N ALA A 167 -9.70 -8.98 -21.32
CA ALA A 167 -8.74 -10.09 -21.32
C ALA A 167 -8.28 -10.52 -19.91
N ILE A 168 -8.30 -9.61 -18.93
CA ILE A 168 -7.95 -9.92 -17.55
C ILE A 168 -9.15 -10.53 -16.81
N LEU A 169 -10.37 -10.03 -17.08
CA LEU A 169 -11.59 -10.55 -16.47
C LEU A 169 -11.89 -12.01 -16.85
N GLN A 170 -11.36 -12.48 -17.97
CA GLN A 170 -11.50 -13.89 -18.42
C GLN A 170 -10.55 -14.87 -17.69
N LEU A 171 -9.62 -14.37 -16.87
CA LEU A 171 -8.66 -15.19 -16.10
C LEU A 171 -9.17 -15.53 -14.70
N PHE A 172 -10.28 -14.94 -14.28
CA PHE A 172 -10.97 -15.17 -13.00
C PHE A 172 -12.36 -15.77 -13.22
#